data_ecbf29af480e5544d4fb51140d58afe0
#
_entry.id   ecbf29af480e5544d4fb51140d58afe0
#
_cell.length_a   1.000
_cell.length_b   1.000
_cell.length_c   1.000
_cell.angle_alpha   90.00
_cell.angle_beta   90.00
_cell.angle_gamma   90.00
#
_symmetry.space_group_name_H-M   'P 1'
#
loop_
_entity.id
_entity.type
_entity.pdbx_description
1 polymer ?
#
loop_
_entity_poly.entity_id
_entity_poly.type
_entity_poly.pdbx_seq_one_letter_code
_entity_poly.pdbx_strand_id
1 'polypeptide(L)'
;MTKPAPKRYRTTNWNAYNQALIQRGSLSVWLDTSMSWQAAPRGKRGRTQTYSDAAIQFCLTIKNLFGLALRQTIGFIQSLLKLAGLGWGVPDYSTLSRRQQTLQVKIPYQKSSGALHLLVDSTGIKMLGEGEWATCESLIRSVITKKYGAEYRRQWRKVHLGIDAETLQIRAIEMTDNRQGDAQMLPSLLTQIPAAEPIACVTGDGAFDTKACHEAIAARGAIGCIPPRKNAKPWKGNSLGVLARNEILRATKRLGRAIWKRWSGYHRRSLVETKMHCFKRLGERVTARRFDSQVAELQVRAAILNRFSMLGRPCTVAVA
;
A
#
# COMPACT_ATOMS: atom_id res chain seq x y z
N MET A 1 -39.07 10.84 6.67
CA MET A 1 -38.53 9.45 6.68
C MET A 1 -37.28 9.42 7.55
N THR A 2 -37.30 8.71 8.66
CA THR A 2 -36.15 8.50 9.54
C THR A 2 -35.09 7.68 8.83
N LYS A 3 -33.81 8.10 8.92
CA LYS A 3 -32.70 7.32 8.38
C LYS A 3 -32.69 5.92 9.03
N PRO A 4 -32.57 4.84 8.24
CA PRO A 4 -32.47 3.51 8.82
C PRO A 4 -31.27 3.44 9.75
N ALA A 5 -31.43 2.72 10.87
CA ALA A 5 -30.37 2.55 11.86
C ALA A 5 -29.12 1.94 11.19
N PRO A 6 -27.91 2.40 11.57
CA PRO A 6 -26.68 1.86 11.00
C PRO A 6 -26.56 0.37 11.33
N LYS A 7 -26.15 -0.43 10.34
CA LYS A 7 -25.93 -1.87 10.53
C LYS A 7 -24.89 -2.10 11.62
N ARG A 8 -25.23 -2.97 12.57
CA ARG A 8 -24.28 -3.41 13.61
C ARG A 8 -23.49 -4.61 13.07
N TYR A 9 -22.22 -4.71 13.44
CA TYR A 9 -21.35 -5.81 13.03
C TYR A 9 -20.81 -6.51 14.27
N ARG A 10 -20.76 -7.84 14.21
CA ARG A 10 -20.16 -8.67 15.26
C ARG A 10 -18.97 -9.43 14.69
N THR A 11 -17.86 -9.42 15.40
CA THR A 11 -16.69 -10.27 15.07
C THR A 11 -16.97 -11.68 15.58
N THR A 12 -16.88 -12.67 14.70
CA THR A 12 -17.22 -14.07 14.99
C THR A 12 -15.99 -14.88 15.46
N ASN A 13 -14.79 -14.50 15.03
CA ASN A 13 -13.54 -15.20 15.35
C ASN A 13 -12.70 -14.45 16.40
N TRP A 14 -13.34 -13.88 17.43
CA TRP A 14 -12.68 -12.96 18.37
C TRP A 14 -11.46 -13.59 19.05
N ASN A 15 -11.55 -14.85 19.51
CA ASN A 15 -10.45 -15.53 20.20
C ASN A 15 -9.21 -15.67 19.30
N ALA A 16 -9.38 -16.18 18.08
CA ALA A 16 -8.29 -16.32 17.11
C ALA A 16 -7.71 -14.96 16.70
N TYR A 17 -8.57 -13.96 16.51
CA TYR A 17 -8.14 -12.61 16.17
C TYR A 17 -7.38 -11.94 17.32
N ASN A 18 -7.79 -12.13 18.57
CA ASN A 18 -7.08 -11.62 19.74
C ASN A 18 -5.68 -12.23 19.87
N GLN A 19 -5.54 -13.54 19.67
CA GLN A 19 -4.22 -14.19 19.62
C GLN A 19 -3.34 -13.60 18.50
N ALA A 20 -3.91 -13.36 17.33
CA ALA A 20 -3.19 -12.70 16.24
C ALA A 20 -2.73 -11.27 16.59
N LEU A 21 -3.53 -10.52 17.34
CA LEU A 21 -3.16 -9.19 17.83
C LEU A 21 -1.99 -9.26 18.82
N ILE A 22 -1.99 -10.22 19.73
CA ILE A 22 -0.89 -10.47 20.67
C ILE A 22 0.39 -10.83 19.89
N GLN A 23 0.27 -11.72 18.92
CA GLN A 23 1.40 -12.15 18.08
C GLN A 23 2.04 -11.01 17.28
N ARG A 24 1.28 -9.96 16.89
CA ARG A 24 1.85 -8.80 16.20
C ARG A 24 2.90 -8.07 17.04
N GLY A 25 2.79 -8.13 18.36
CA GLY A 25 3.77 -7.57 19.31
C GLY A 25 4.96 -8.49 19.59
N SER A 26 4.91 -9.76 19.17
CA SER A 26 6.00 -10.70 19.41
C SER A 26 7.17 -10.47 18.47
N LEU A 27 8.37 -10.32 19.02
CA LEU A 27 9.60 -10.17 18.24
C LEU A 27 9.93 -11.42 17.41
N SER A 28 9.54 -12.62 17.87
CA SER A 28 9.75 -13.87 17.16
C SER A 28 9.04 -13.95 15.80
N VAL A 29 7.97 -13.18 15.60
CA VAL A 29 7.29 -13.05 14.30
C VAL A 29 8.16 -12.35 13.26
N TRP A 30 9.03 -11.46 13.72
CA TRP A 30 9.86 -10.62 12.85
C TRP A 30 11.26 -11.18 12.62
N LEU A 31 11.84 -11.84 13.64
CA LEU A 31 13.17 -12.45 13.57
C LEU A 31 13.05 -13.89 13.11
N ASP A 32 13.36 -14.11 11.84
CA ASP A 32 13.49 -15.47 11.28
C ASP A 32 14.95 -15.92 11.42
N THR A 33 15.22 -16.82 12.35
CA THR A 33 16.57 -17.35 12.61
C THR A 33 17.10 -18.21 11.48
N SER A 34 16.24 -18.66 10.56
CA SER A 34 16.62 -19.43 9.36
C SER A 34 17.02 -18.54 8.18
N MET A 35 16.83 -17.21 8.29
CA MET A 35 17.16 -16.29 7.20
C MET A 35 18.68 -16.28 6.94
N SER A 36 19.06 -16.19 5.67
CA SER A 36 20.45 -15.91 5.30
C SER A 36 20.80 -14.47 5.67
N TRP A 37 21.60 -14.30 6.73
CA TRP A 37 22.01 -12.97 7.19
C TRP A 37 23.09 -12.35 6.30
N GLN A 38 24.06 -13.14 5.88
CA GLN A 38 25.13 -12.73 4.99
C GLN A 38 24.72 -12.88 3.52
N ALA A 39 25.25 -12.01 2.67
CA ALA A 39 25.01 -12.07 1.25
C ALA A 39 25.81 -13.21 0.63
N ALA A 40 25.21 -13.94 -0.29
CA ALA A 40 25.93 -14.92 -1.11
C ALA A 40 26.93 -14.18 -2.05
N PRO A 41 28.11 -14.78 -2.33
CA PRO A 41 29.06 -14.24 -3.31
C PRO A 41 28.39 -14.05 -4.68
N ARG A 42 28.51 -12.88 -5.29
CA ARG A 42 27.86 -12.60 -6.60
C ARG A 42 28.76 -12.80 -7.81
N GLY A 43 30.06 -13.08 -7.62
CA GLY A 43 31.03 -13.25 -8.71
C GLY A 43 31.25 -12.01 -9.59
N LYS A 44 30.71 -10.85 -9.23
CA LYS A 44 30.87 -9.60 -9.96
C LYS A 44 32.05 -8.81 -9.46
N ARG A 45 32.76 -8.09 -10.37
CA ARG A 45 33.87 -7.19 -10.02
C ARG A 45 33.37 -6.08 -9.08
N GLY A 46 34.12 -5.75 -8.04
CA GLY A 46 33.82 -4.70 -7.08
C GLY A 46 33.70 -5.23 -5.65
N ARG A 47 33.40 -4.33 -4.69
CA ARG A 47 33.23 -4.71 -3.28
C ARG A 47 31.98 -5.58 -3.10
N THR A 48 32.17 -6.79 -2.61
CA THR A 48 31.09 -7.74 -2.33
C THR A 48 30.17 -7.21 -1.24
N GLN A 49 28.87 -7.45 -1.39
CA GLN A 49 27.90 -7.14 -0.35
C GLN A 49 28.11 -8.11 0.83
N THR A 50 28.18 -7.57 2.03
CA THR A 50 28.34 -8.37 3.27
C THR A 50 27.00 -8.90 3.76
N TYR A 51 25.94 -8.09 3.67
CA TYR A 51 24.61 -8.41 4.20
C TYR A 51 23.62 -8.71 3.09
N SER A 52 22.79 -9.71 3.31
CA SER A 52 21.71 -10.08 2.39
C SER A 52 20.62 -9.02 2.31
N ASP A 53 19.77 -9.07 1.27
CA ASP A 53 18.58 -8.23 1.18
C ASP A 53 17.59 -8.52 2.31
N ALA A 54 17.51 -9.78 2.77
CA ALA A 54 16.66 -10.17 3.90
C ALA A 54 17.13 -9.52 5.21
N ALA A 55 18.44 -9.50 5.49
CA ALA A 55 19.01 -8.84 6.66
C ALA A 55 18.75 -7.32 6.64
N ILE A 56 18.93 -6.67 5.49
CA ILE A 56 18.65 -5.24 5.34
C ILE A 56 17.15 -4.96 5.50
N GLN A 57 16.29 -5.76 4.88
CA GLN A 57 14.83 -5.63 5.03
C GLN A 57 14.39 -5.82 6.48
N PHE A 58 14.96 -6.81 7.19
CA PHE A 58 14.71 -7.00 8.62
C PHE A 58 15.08 -5.74 9.43
N CYS A 59 16.27 -5.18 9.22
CA CYS A 59 16.71 -3.95 9.90
C CYS A 59 15.74 -2.78 9.63
N LEU A 60 15.31 -2.60 8.39
CA LEU A 60 14.34 -1.56 8.01
C LEU A 60 12.93 -1.84 8.53
N THR A 61 12.56 -3.12 8.70
CA THR A 61 11.29 -3.51 9.34
C THR A 61 11.27 -3.09 10.80
N ILE A 62 12.33 -3.39 11.56
CA ILE A 62 12.48 -2.95 12.95
C ILE A 62 12.47 -1.41 13.04
N LYS A 63 13.19 -0.73 12.14
CA LYS A 63 13.16 0.74 12.05
C LYS A 63 11.73 1.28 11.93
N ASN A 64 10.92 0.71 11.03
CA ASN A 64 9.55 1.18 10.79
C ASN A 64 8.59 0.81 11.93
N LEU A 65 8.71 -0.38 12.51
CA LEU A 65 7.87 -0.83 13.61
C LEU A 65 8.00 0.03 14.86
N PHE A 66 9.25 0.42 15.18
CA PHE A 66 9.56 1.18 16.39
C PHE A 66 9.80 2.68 16.13
N GLY A 67 9.66 3.15 14.89
CA GLY A 67 9.84 4.57 14.53
C GLY A 67 11.26 5.10 14.78
N LEU A 68 12.29 4.25 14.68
CA LEU A 68 13.67 4.57 15.07
C LEU A 68 14.44 5.32 13.97
N ALA A 69 15.39 6.18 14.39
CA ALA A 69 16.42 6.67 13.49
C ALA A 69 17.43 5.54 13.16
N LEU A 70 18.14 5.61 12.01
CA LEU A 70 19.02 4.53 11.55
C LEU A 70 20.08 4.13 12.60
N ARG A 71 20.69 5.09 13.31
CA ARG A 71 21.69 4.80 14.36
C ARG A 71 21.05 4.09 15.56
N GLN A 72 19.89 4.51 15.99
CA GLN A 72 19.12 3.84 17.05
C GLN A 72 18.70 2.44 16.65
N THR A 73 18.32 2.25 15.37
CA THR A 73 17.99 0.93 14.80
C THR A 73 19.14 -0.05 14.96
N ILE A 74 20.40 0.38 14.73
CA ILE A 74 21.57 -0.48 14.88
C ILE A 74 21.72 -0.94 16.32
N GLY A 75 21.69 -0.03 17.28
CA GLY A 75 21.80 -0.37 18.70
C GLY A 75 20.70 -1.29 19.17
N PHE A 76 19.46 -1.05 18.70
CA PHE A 76 18.33 -1.92 19.02
C PHE A 76 18.53 -3.34 18.46
N ILE A 77 18.99 -3.47 17.20
CA ILE A 77 19.22 -4.78 16.56
C ILE A 77 20.41 -5.51 17.22
N GLN A 78 21.48 -4.81 17.58
CA GLN A 78 22.59 -5.39 18.35
C GLN A 78 22.09 -6.03 19.66
N SER A 79 21.28 -5.30 20.41
CA SER A 79 20.68 -5.80 21.65
C SER A 79 19.74 -6.99 21.38
N LEU A 80 18.91 -6.89 20.34
CA LEU A 80 17.96 -7.96 19.97
C LEU A 80 18.67 -9.25 19.59
N LEU A 81 19.71 -9.18 18.74
CA LEU A 81 20.49 -10.36 18.34
C LEU A 81 21.25 -10.98 19.51
N LYS A 82 21.79 -10.16 20.40
CA LYS A 82 22.42 -10.63 21.65
C LYS A 82 21.43 -11.38 22.54
N LEU A 83 20.22 -10.82 22.72
CA LEU A 83 19.14 -11.47 23.51
C LEU A 83 18.66 -12.78 22.85
N ALA A 84 18.70 -12.85 21.53
CA ALA A 84 18.34 -14.04 20.77
C ALA A 84 19.46 -15.08 20.69
N GLY A 85 20.64 -14.83 21.28
CA GLY A 85 21.79 -15.73 21.23
C GLY A 85 22.46 -15.83 19.85
N LEU A 86 22.23 -14.83 18.96
CA LEU A 86 22.75 -14.84 17.60
C LEU A 86 24.00 -13.98 17.49
N GLY A 87 25.12 -14.60 17.06
CA GLY A 87 26.41 -13.91 16.85
C GLY A 87 26.50 -13.14 15.52
N TRP A 88 25.38 -12.66 14.97
CA TRP A 88 25.37 -11.98 13.69
C TRP A 88 25.86 -10.54 13.80
N GLY A 89 26.81 -10.16 12.93
CA GLY A 89 27.25 -8.76 12.83
C GLY A 89 26.12 -7.88 12.30
N VAL A 90 25.99 -6.66 12.84
CA VAL A 90 24.93 -5.71 12.44
C VAL A 90 25.46 -4.75 11.37
N PRO A 91 24.71 -4.47 10.30
CA PRO A 91 25.09 -3.48 9.30
C PRO A 91 25.21 -2.09 9.92
N ASP A 92 26.22 -1.33 9.52
CA ASP A 92 26.35 0.08 9.90
C ASP A 92 25.22 0.93 9.28
N TYR A 93 24.87 2.06 9.92
CA TYR A 93 23.82 2.99 9.48
C TYR A 93 24.04 3.50 8.04
N SER A 94 25.29 3.72 7.65
CA SER A 94 25.63 4.14 6.28
C SER A 94 25.37 3.03 5.27
N THR A 95 25.58 1.77 5.65
CA THR A 95 25.22 0.58 4.86
C THR A 95 23.72 0.46 4.73
N LEU A 96 22.95 0.58 5.81
CA LEU A 96 21.49 0.59 5.75
C LEU A 96 20.95 1.71 4.84
N SER A 97 21.48 2.92 4.97
CA SER A 97 21.09 4.07 4.16
C SER A 97 21.36 3.87 2.67
N ARG A 98 22.52 3.33 2.30
CA ARG A 98 22.87 3.05 0.90
C ARG A 98 22.06 1.89 0.32
N ARG A 99 21.92 0.81 1.10
CA ARG A 99 21.18 -0.38 0.66
C ARG A 99 19.69 -0.12 0.53
N GLN A 100 19.11 0.77 1.33
CA GLN A 100 17.71 1.18 1.21
C GLN A 100 17.38 1.74 -0.18
N GLN A 101 18.33 2.35 -0.89
CA GLN A 101 18.10 2.89 -2.24
C GLN A 101 17.96 1.80 -3.31
N THR A 102 18.61 0.66 -3.12
CA THR A 102 18.68 -0.42 -4.12
C THR A 102 17.97 -1.69 -3.68
N LEU A 103 17.38 -1.67 -2.49
CA LEU A 103 16.71 -2.83 -1.91
C LEU A 103 15.44 -3.17 -2.69
N GLN A 104 15.37 -4.40 -3.17
CA GLN A 104 14.13 -4.97 -3.67
C GLN A 104 13.37 -5.60 -2.51
N VAL A 105 12.43 -4.86 -1.96
CA VAL A 105 11.64 -5.31 -0.81
C VAL A 105 10.73 -6.45 -1.21
N LYS A 106 10.84 -7.58 -0.52
CA LYS A 106 9.91 -8.69 -0.66
C LYS A 106 8.66 -8.42 0.17
N ILE A 107 7.53 -8.26 -0.50
CA ILE A 107 6.23 -8.09 0.15
C ILE A 107 5.55 -9.47 0.17
N PRO A 108 5.47 -10.13 1.35
CA PRO A 108 4.84 -11.44 1.45
C PRO A 108 3.33 -11.31 1.24
N TYR A 109 2.73 -12.28 0.57
CA TYR A 109 1.28 -12.39 0.46
C TYR A 109 0.83 -13.84 0.35
N GLN A 110 -0.40 -14.10 0.77
CA GLN A 110 -1.11 -15.35 0.54
C GLN A 110 -2.08 -15.15 -0.62
N LYS A 111 -2.07 -16.06 -1.58
CA LYS A 111 -3.07 -16.04 -2.64
C LYS A 111 -4.46 -16.31 -2.03
N SER A 112 -5.48 -15.63 -2.55
CA SER A 112 -6.87 -15.98 -2.31
C SER A 112 -7.20 -17.36 -2.91
N SER A 113 -8.25 -17.99 -2.44
CA SER A 113 -8.71 -19.29 -2.92
C SER A 113 -9.21 -19.27 -4.38
N GLY A 114 -9.56 -18.08 -4.88
CA GLY A 114 -10.09 -17.85 -6.23
C GLY A 114 -9.33 -16.79 -7.00
N ALA A 115 -9.91 -16.36 -8.12
CA ALA A 115 -9.40 -15.27 -8.92
C ALA A 115 -9.42 -13.96 -8.13
N LEU A 116 -8.36 -13.17 -8.25
CA LEU A 116 -8.13 -11.95 -7.46
C LEU A 116 -9.23 -10.90 -7.70
N HIS A 117 -9.82 -10.38 -6.64
CA HIS A 117 -10.60 -9.15 -6.67
C HIS A 117 -9.75 -7.99 -6.15
N LEU A 118 -9.21 -7.21 -7.07
CA LEU A 118 -8.30 -6.11 -6.77
C LEU A 118 -9.08 -4.82 -6.49
N LEU A 119 -8.87 -4.25 -5.31
CA LEU A 119 -9.37 -2.91 -4.94
C LEU A 119 -8.25 -1.91 -5.08
N VAL A 120 -8.45 -0.84 -5.84
CA VAL A 120 -7.44 0.18 -6.12
C VAL A 120 -7.88 1.55 -5.62
N ASP A 121 -6.93 2.27 -5.02
CA ASP A 121 -7.14 3.66 -4.61
C ASP A 121 -5.80 4.32 -4.30
N SER A 122 -5.77 5.62 -4.07
CA SER A 122 -4.55 6.36 -3.72
C SER A 122 -4.72 7.20 -2.46
N THR A 123 -3.62 7.48 -1.79
CA THR A 123 -3.59 8.35 -0.63
C THR A 123 -2.34 9.22 -0.61
N GLY A 124 -2.45 10.44 -0.07
CA GLY A 124 -1.30 11.30 0.16
C GLY A 124 -0.54 10.92 1.42
N ILE A 125 0.80 10.96 1.35
CA ILE A 125 1.69 10.79 2.49
C ILE A 125 2.65 11.98 2.59
N LYS A 126 2.91 12.48 3.80
CA LYS A 126 3.79 13.63 4.04
C LYS A 126 5.25 13.23 3.90
N MET A 127 6.09 14.17 3.51
CA MET A 127 7.54 14.04 3.57
C MET A 127 8.08 14.68 4.84
N LEU A 128 9.10 14.10 5.44
CA LEU A 128 9.83 14.68 6.56
C LEU A 128 10.90 15.65 6.01
N GLY A 129 10.90 16.87 6.46
CA GLY A 129 11.83 17.92 6.05
C GLY A 129 11.20 18.95 5.14
N GLU A 130 11.44 20.20 5.47
CA GLU A 130 10.90 21.44 4.93
C GLU A 130 9.53 21.85 5.53
N GLY A 131 9.58 22.55 6.67
CA GLY A 131 8.51 23.45 7.12
C GLY A 131 7.53 22.92 8.14
N GLU A 132 7.90 21.94 8.95
CA GLU A 132 7.05 21.49 10.06
C GLU A 132 7.06 22.37 11.31
N TRP A 133 7.85 23.41 11.32
CA TRP A 133 7.88 24.39 12.42
C TRP A 133 6.70 25.38 12.37
N ALA A 134 5.73 25.14 11.51
CA ALA A 134 4.63 26.03 11.23
C ALA A 134 3.31 25.56 11.83
N THR A 135 3.13 25.77 13.11
CA THR A 135 1.87 25.57 13.82
C THR A 135 0.84 26.70 13.54
N CYS A 136 1.17 27.68 12.71
CA CYS A 136 0.24 28.77 12.36
C CYS A 136 0.16 28.94 10.84
N GLU A 137 -0.79 28.23 10.23
CA GLU A 137 -0.94 28.09 8.77
C GLU A 137 -1.11 29.40 8.00
N SER A 138 -1.73 30.43 8.60
CA SER A 138 -2.00 31.70 7.93
C SER A 138 -0.84 32.69 7.95
N LEU A 139 -0.11 32.80 9.05
CA LEU A 139 1.00 33.77 9.22
C LEU A 139 2.25 33.35 8.44
N ILE A 140 2.53 32.05 8.38
CA ILE A 140 3.71 31.51 7.72
C ILE A 140 3.56 31.50 6.20
N ARG A 141 2.36 31.25 5.68
CA ARG A 141 2.06 31.37 4.25
C ARG A 141 2.45 32.76 3.72
N SER A 142 2.13 33.81 4.44
CA SER A 142 2.45 35.18 4.03
C SER A 142 3.95 35.51 4.09
N VAL A 143 4.68 35.02 5.09
CA VAL A 143 6.11 35.26 5.27
C VAL A 143 6.96 34.47 4.28
N ILE A 144 6.64 33.20 4.04
CA ILE A 144 7.39 32.35 3.11
C ILE A 144 7.13 32.78 1.66
N THR A 145 5.91 33.14 1.30
CA THR A 145 5.59 33.67 -0.05
C THR A 145 6.32 34.97 -0.31
N LYS A 146 6.43 35.87 0.69
CA LYS A 146 7.21 37.13 0.59
C LYS A 146 8.72 36.90 0.46
N LYS A 147 9.25 35.87 1.13
CA LYS A 147 10.71 35.59 1.17
C LYS A 147 11.23 34.80 -0.01
N TYR A 148 10.44 33.91 -0.58
CA TYR A 148 10.88 32.96 -1.63
C TYR A 148 10.10 33.03 -2.94
N GLY A 149 9.16 33.94 -3.08
CA GLY A 149 8.53 34.31 -4.35
C GLY A 149 7.70 33.22 -5.08
N ALA A 150 7.56 32.03 -4.51
CA ALA A 150 6.84 30.93 -5.13
C ALA A 150 5.83 30.33 -4.15
N GLU A 151 4.72 29.81 -4.67
CA GLU A 151 3.78 29.02 -3.87
C GLU A 151 4.52 27.84 -3.22
N TYR A 152 4.86 27.96 -1.94
CA TYR A 152 5.38 26.87 -1.14
C TYR A 152 4.25 25.87 -0.91
N ARG A 153 4.10 24.93 -1.84
CA ARG A 153 3.20 23.79 -1.68
C ARG A 153 3.94 22.72 -0.91
N ARG A 154 3.38 22.31 0.24
CA ARG A 154 3.86 21.13 0.96
C ARG A 154 4.03 19.98 -0.03
N GLN A 155 5.22 19.43 -0.13
CA GLN A 155 5.47 18.31 -1.02
C GLN A 155 4.87 17.04 -0.41
N TRP A 156 3.82 16.55 -1.02
CA TRP A 156 3.21 15.28 -0.72
C TRP A 156 3.67 14.26 -1.74
N ARG A 157 3.83 13.02 -1.29
CA ARG A 157 3.91 11.88 -2.19
C ARG A 157 2.53 11.22 -2.27
N LYS A 158 2.20 10.71 -3.43
CA LYS A 158 1.03 9.85 -3.62
C LYS A 158 1.46 8.40 -3.51
N VAL A 159 0.68 7.63 -2.77
CA VAL A 159 0.83 6.17 -2.67
C VAL A 159 -0.41 5.54 -3.26
N HIS A 160 -0.21 4.78 -4.32
CA HIS A 160 -1.25 4.03 -5.02
C HIS A 160 -1.19 2.59 -4.52
N LEU A 161 -2.31 2.06 -4.05
CA LEU A 161 -2.41 0.72 -3.49
C LEU A 161 -3.39 -0.13 -4.29
N GLY A 162 -2.98 -1.35 -4.58
CA GLY A 162 -3.86 -2.43 -5.00
C GLY A 162 -3.93 -3.48 -3.90
N ILE A 163 -5.11 -3.75 -3.35
CA ILE A 163 -5.30 -4.75 -2.31
C ILE A 163 -6.26 -5.85 -2.76
N ASP A 164 -6.06 -7.05 -2.26
CA ASP A 164 -7.01 -8.14 -2.42
C ASP A 164 -8.22 -7.93 -1.49
N ALA A 165 -9.42 -7.95 -2.07
CA ALA A 165 -10.67 -7.77 -1.33
C ALA A 165 -10.96 -8.91 -0.34
N GLU A 166 -10.37 -10.08 -0.54
CA GLU A 166 -10.58 -11.26 0.31
C GLU A 166 -9.56 -11.30 1.45
N THR A 167 -8.27 -11.24 1.14
CA THR A 167 -7.20 -11.37 2.14
C THR A 167 -6.85 -10.04 2.80
N LEU A 168 -7.28 -8.92 2.24
CA LEU A 168 -6.91 -7.55 2.64
C LEU A 168 -5.41 -7.29 2.58
N GLN A 169 -4.68 -8.07 1.79
CA GLN A 169 -3.24 -7.90 1.60
C GLN A 169 -2.96 -6.94 0.45
N ILE A 170 -1.90 -6.18 0.60
CA ILE A 170 -1.39 -5.29 -0.45
C ILE A 170 -0.71 -6.17 -1.50
N ARG A 171 -1.21 -6.10 -2.74
CA ARG A 171 -0.74 -6.87 -3.89
C ARG A 171 0.11 -6.03 -4.82
N ALA A 172 -0.15 -4.73 -4.85
CA ALA A 172 0.60 -3.77 -5.64
C ALA A 172 0.72 -2.46 -4.87
N ILE A 173 1.87 -1.82 -4.96
CA ILE A 173 2.13 -0.52 -4.35
C ILE A 173 3.03 0.30 -5.25
N GLU A 174 2.64 1.55 -5.50
CA GLU A 174 3.43 2.50 -6.28
C GLU A 174 3.47 3.84 -5.56
N MET A 175 4.59 4.54 -5.64
CA MET A 175 4.74 5.88 -5.11
C MET A 175 5.07 6.86 -6.24
N THR A 176 4.34 7.96 -6.27
CA THR A 176 4.54 9.03 -7.25
C THR A 176 4.64 10.39 -6.56
N ASP A 177 4.98 11.41 -7.32
CA ASP A 177 4.77 12.77 -6.87
C ASP A 177 3.25 13.11 -6.84
N ASN A 178 2.91 14.29 -6.35
CA ASN A 178 1.52 14.73 -6.21
C ASN A 178 0.86 15.12 -7.55
N ARG A 179 1.61 15.21 -8.64
CA ARG A 179 1.12 15.63 -9.97
C ARG A 179 0.53 14.48 -10.76
N GLN A 180 0.93 13.25 -10.46
CA GLN A 180 0.45 12.06 -11.15
C GLN A 180 -1.01 11.76 -10.80
N GLY A 181 -1.84 11.58 -11.82
CA GLY A 181 -3.24 11.16 -11.66
C GLY A 181 -3.37 9.69 -11.29
N ASP A 182 -4.38 9.33 -10.50
CA ASP A 182 -4.60 7.96 -10.04
C ASP A 182 -4.81 6.99 -11.18
N ALA A 183 -5.58 7.39 -12.20
CA ALA A 183 -5.85 6.59 -13.38
C ALA A 183 -4.59 6.20 -14.17
N GLN A 184 -3.57 7.05 -14.17
CA GLN A 184 -2.32 6.78 -14.90
C GLN A 184 -1.52 5.63 -14.29
N MET A 185 -1.72 5.35 -12.99
CA MET A 185 -0.96 4.35 -12.25
C MET A 185 -1.59 2.97 -12.27
N LEU A 186 -2.85 2.83 -12.70
CA LEU A 186 -3.51 1.53 -12.73
C LEU A 186 -2.78 0.48 -13.59
N PRO A 187 -2.29 0.79 -14.82
CA PRO A 187 -1.52 -0.18 -15.60
C PRO A 187 -0.27 -0.67 -14.85
N SER A 188 0.47 0.24 -14.19
CA SER A 188 1.66 -0.10 -13.40
C SER A 188 1.31 -1.00 -12.19
N LEU A 189 0.20 -0.74 -11.51
CA LEU A 189 -0.26 -1.61 -10.43
C LEU A 189 -0.63 -3.01 -10.94
N LEU A 190 -1.26 -3.11 -12.11
CA LEU A 190 -1.64 -4.39 -12.71
C LEU A 190 -0.43 -5.22 -13.16
N THR A 191 0.66 -4.57 -13.59
CA THR A 191 1.90 -5.28 -14.00
C THR A 191 2.65 -5.89 -12.81
N GLN A 192 2.45 -5.39 -11.58
CA GLN A 192 3.02 -5.99 -10.36
C GLN A 192 2.36 -7.31 -9.98
N ILE A 193 1.18 -7.60 -10.53
CA ILE A 193 0.47 -8.87 -10.31
C ILE A 193 0.94 -9.88 -11.36
N PRO A 194 1.43 -11.06 -10.98
CA PRO A 194 1.90 -12.06 -11.93
C PRO A 194 0.89 -12.34 -13.05
N ALA A 195 1.36 -12.48 -14.28
CA ALA A 195 0.49 -12.70 -15.43
C ALA A 195 -0.32 -14.00 -15.31
N ALA A 196 0.26 -15.02 -14.68
CA ALA A 196 -0.40 -16.30 -14.43
C ALA A 196 -1.48 -16.24 -13.33
N GLU A 197 -1.59 -15.14 -12.60
CA GLU A 197 -2.62 -14.98 -11.58
C GLU A 197 -3.89 -14.35 -12.18
N PRO A 198 -5.02 -15.07 -12.17
CA PRO A 198 -6.25 -14.55 -12.75
C PRO A 198 -6.81 -13.42 -11.88
N ILE A 199 -7.24 -12.33 -12.52
CA ILE A 199 -7.94 -11.21 -11.87
C ILE A 199 -9.40 -11.26 -12.28
N ALA A 200 -10.30 -11.53 -11.34
CA ALA A 200 -11.74 -11.55 -11.63
C ALA A 200 -12.31 -10.14 -11.79
N CYS A 201 -11.92 -9.22 -10.89
CA CYS A 201 -12.48 -7.89 -10.86
C CYS A 201 -11.47 -6.86 -10.38
N VAL A 202 -11.52 -5.66 -10.96
CA VAL A 202 -10.78 -4.48 -10.49
C VAL A 202 -11.79 -3.41 -10.10
N THR A 203 -11.80 -3.03 -8.83
CA THR A 203 -12.69 -1.99 -8.29
C THR A 203 -11.91 -0.72 -7.97
N GLY A 204 -12.32 0.39 -8.54
CA GLY A 204 -11.76 1.72 -8.30
C GLY A 204 -12.84 2.78 -8.23
N ASP A 205 -12.49 3.99 -7.85
CA ASP A 205 -13.42 5.12 -7.87
C ASP A 205 -13.61 5.70 -9.28
N GLY A 206 -14.46 6.74 -9.42
CA GLY A 206 -14.72 7.39 -10.71
C GLY A 206 -13.51 8.13 -11.31
N ALA A 207 -12.41 8.32 -10.59
CA ALA A 207 -11.17 8.86 -11.15
C ALA A 207 -10.55 7.89 -12.14
N PHE A 208 -10.74 6.57 -11.93
CA PHE A 208 -10.29 5.51 -12.82
C PHE A 208 -11.19 5.30 -14.07
N ASP A 209 -12.31 6.04 -14.23
CA ASP A 209 -13.16 5.97 -15.44
C ASP A 209 -12.45 6.65 -16.62
N THR A 210 -11.40 6.03 -17.11
CA THR A 210 -10.61 6.44 -18.28
C THR A 210 -10.43 5.30 -19.26
N LYS A 211 -10.25 5.62 -20.56
CA LYS A 211 -10.08 4.61 -21.60
C LYS A 211 -8.89 3.69 -21.30
N ALA A 212 -7.76 4.28 -20.92
CA ALA A 212 -6.54 3.54 -20.59
C ALA A 212 -6.74 2.54 -19.43
N CYS A 213 -7.50 2.92 -18.39
CA CYS A 213 -7.80 2.03 -17.27
C CYS A 213 -8.67 0.85 -17.72
N HIS A 214 -9.74 1.09 -18.45
CA HIS A 214 -10.63 0.04 -18.93
C HIS A 214 -9.94 -0.91 -19.90
N GLU A 215 -9.05 -0.40 -20.78
CA GLU A 215 -8.22 -1.23 -21.66
C GLU A 215 -7.24 -2.11 -20.85
N ALA A 216 -6.55 -1.53 -19.88
CA ALA A 216 -5.62 -2.28 -19.03
C ALA A 216 -6.31 -3.39 -18.23
N ILE A 217 -7.53 -3.13 -17.74
CA ILE A 217 -8.35 -4.14 -17.04
C ILE A 217 -8.79 -5.24 -18.00
N ALA A 218 -9.28 -4.87 -19.19
CA ALA A 218 -9.72 -5.82 -20.20
C ALA A 218 -8.57 -6.69 -20.72
N ALA A 219 -7.35 -6.13 -20.88
CA ALA A 219 -6.16 -6.87 -21.24
C ALA A 219 -5.77 -7.97 -20.24
N ARG A 220 -6.19 -7.84 -18.96
CA ARG A 220 -6.03 -8.86 -17.90
C ARG A 220 -7.24 -9.82 -17.83
N GLY A 221 -8.19 -9.75 -18.76
CA GLY A 221 -9.43 -10.54 -18.72
C GLY A 221 -10.34 -10.24 -17.53
N ALA A 222 -10.15 -9.12 -16.86
CA ALA A 222 -10.83 -8.77 -15.63
C ALA A 222 -12.08 -7.91 -15.89
N ILE A 223 -13.03 -7.93 -14.96
CA ILE A 223 -14.20 -7.05 -14.98
C ILE A 223 -13.86 -5.76 -14.22
N GLY A 224 -14.11 -4.60 -14.85
CA GLY A 224 -13.98 -3.30 -14.19
C GLY A 224 -15.22 -2.98 -13.36
N CYS A 225 -15.07 -2.76 -12.05
CA CYS A 225 -16.12 -2.22 -11.19
C CYS A 225 -15.82 -0.74 -10.87
N ILE A 226 -15.91 0.11 -11.90
CA ILE A 226 -15.60 1.54 -11.83
C ILE A 226 -16.87 2.33 -12.16
N PRO A 227 -17.38 3.19 -11.26
CA PRO A 227 -18.58 3.97 -11.53
C PRO A 227 -18.29 5.03 -12.61
N PRO A 228 -19.11 5.10 -13.68
CA PRO A 228 -18.96 6.14 -14.69
C PRO A 228 -19.04 7.53 -14.06
N ARG A 229 -18.29 8.49 -14.61
CA ARG A 229 -18.31 9.89 -14.15
C ARG A 229 -19.72 10.48 -14.31
N LYS A 230 -20.01 11.54 -13.56
CA LYS A 230 -21.25 12.29 -13.71
C LYS A 230 -21.34 12.81 -15.16
N ASN A 231 -22.50 12.66 -15.81
CA ASN A 231 -22.72 13.04 -17.20
C ASN A 231 -21.87 12.28 -18.24
N ALA A 232 -21.41 11.08 -17.91
CA ALA A 232 -20.67 10.23 -18.84
C ALA A 232 -21.51 9.89 -20.09
N LYS A 233 -20.85 9.98 -21.26
CA LYS A 233 -21.40 9.56 -22.57
C LYS A 233 -20.73 8.24 -22.99
N PRO A 234 -21.38 7.44 -23.88
CA PRO A 234 -20.74 6.29 -24.47
C PRO A 234 -19.46 6.68 -25.21
N TRP A 235 -18.41 5.88 -25.07
CA TRP A 235 -17.19 6.06 -25.85
C TRP A 235 -17.34 5.44 -27.24
N LYS A 236 -16.73 6.07 -28.23
CA LYS A 236 -16.62 5.53 -29.59
C LYS A 236 -15.49 4.49 -29.65
N GLY A 237 -15.66 3.44 -30.42
CA GLY A 237 -14.69 2.36 -30.64
C GLY A 237 -15.24 0.99 -30.20
N ASN A 238 -14.53 -0.06 -30.65
CA ASN A 238 -14.94 -1.48 -30.47
C ASN A 238 -13.92 -2.27 -29.62
N SER A 239 -12.98 -1.60 -28.96
CA SER A 239 -12.06 -2.30 -28.07
C SER A 239 -12.79 -2.88 -26.85
N LEU A 240 -12.24 -3.96 -26.29
CA LEU A 240 -12.85 -4.67 -25.16
C LEU A 240 -13.09 -3.74 -23.97
N GLY A 241 -12.14 -2.84 -23.68
CA GLY A 241 -12.26 -1.86 -22.60
C GLY A 241 -13.40 -0.87 -22.83
N VAL A 242 -13.56 -0.38 -24.06
CA VAL A 242 -14.66 0.54 -24.45
C VAL A 242 -16.01 -0.15 -24.36
N LEU A 243 -16.12 -1.38 -24.84
CA LEU A 243 -17.37 -2.15 -24.79
C LEU A 243 -17.77 -2.44 -23.34
N ALA A 244 -16.84 -2.94 -22.52
CA ALA A 244 -17.08 -3.22 -21.09
C ALA A 244 -17.52 -1.96 -20.33
N ARG A 245 -16.83 -0.84 -20.55
CA ARG A 245 -17.21 0.43 -19.91
C ARG A 245 -18.57 0.96 -20.37
N ASN A 246 -18.90 0.86 -21.65
CA ASN A 246 -20.19 1.29 -22.17
C ASN A 246 -21.33 0.43 -21.62
N GLU A 247 -21.09 -0.86 -21.37
CA GLU A 247 -22.03 -1.76 -20.69
C GLU A 247 -22.29 -1.32 -19.24
N ILE A 248 -21.25 -0.98 -18.49
CA ILE A 248 -21.36 -0.42 -17.14
C ILE A 248 -22.20 0.87 -17.16
N LEU A 249 -22.00 1.73 -18.17
CA LEU A 249 -22.77 2.95 -18.33
C LEU A 249 -24.26 2.67 -18.60
N ARG A 250 -24.59 1.71 -19.51
CA ARG A 250 -25.95 1.29 -19.78
C ARG A 250 -26.63 0.72 -18.52
N ALA A 251 -25.93 -0.20 -17.82
CA ALA A 251 -26.41 -0.78 -16.58
C ALA A 251 -26.67 0.29 -15.51
N THR A 252 -25.75 1.25 -15.35
CA THR A 252 -25.90 2.36 -14.39
C THR A 252 -27.07 3.28 -14.75
N LYS A 253 -27.31 3.56 -16.03
CA LYS A 253 -28.45 4.35 -16.49
C LYS A 253 -29.76 3.63 -16.28
N ARG A 254 -29.83 2.31 -16.56
CA ARG A 254 -31.06 1.49 -16.45
C ARG A 254 -31.45 1.24 -14.99
N LEU A 255 -30.49 0.84 -14.14
CA LEU A 255 -30.75 0.45 -12.76
C LEU A 255 -30.71 1.61 -11.77
N GLY A 256 -30.10 2.72 -12.16
CA GLY A 256 -29.68 3.77 -11.24
C GLY A 256 -28.37 3.45 -10.51
N ARG A 257 -27.62 4.49 -10.16
CA ARG A 257 -26.26 4.38 -9.59
C ARG A 257 -26.24 3.64 -8.24
N ALA A 258 -27.27 3.83 -7.42
CA ALA A 258 -27.32 3.20 -6.09
C ALA A 258 -27.50 1.67 -6.19
N ILE A 259 -28.42 1.23 -7.04
CA ILE A 259 -28.70 -0.20 -7.27
C ILE A 259 -27.50 -0.86 -7.95
N TRP A 260 -26.92 -0.22 -8.98
CA TRP A 260 -25.72 -0.73 -9.65
C TRP A 260 -24.56 -0.92 -8.67
N LYS A 261 -24.25 0.05 -7.79
CA LYS A 261 -23.21 -0.06 -6.77
C LYS A 261 -23.45 -1.24 -5.82
N ARG A 262 -24.69 -1.49 -5.45
CA ARG A 262 -25.05 -2.62 -4.59
C ARG A 262 -24.89 -3.96 -5.32
N TRP A 263 -25.38 -4.04 -6.54
CA TRP A 263 -25.34 -5.24 -7.38
C TRP A 263 -23.89 -5.61 -7.79
N SER A 264 -23.09 -4.64 -8.21
CA SER A 264 -21.70 -4.84 -8.62
C SER A 264 -20.72 -5.11 -7.46
N GLY A 265 -21.17 -5.06 -6.21
CA GLY A 265 -20.30 -5.21 -5.05
C GLY A 265 -19.33 -4.03 -4.83
N TYR A 266 -19.55 -2.89 -5.47
CA TYR A 266 -18.71 -1.69 -5.39
C TYR A 266 -18.41 -1.24 -3.95
N HIS A 267 -19.31 -1.51 -3.00
CA HIS A 267 -19.13 -1.12 -1.60
C HIS A 267 -17.91 -1.75 -0.92
N ARG A 268 -17.36 -2.84 -1.47
CA ARG A 268 -16.08 -3.42 -1.03
C ARG A 268 -14.91 -2.43 -1.15
N ARG A 269 -15.04 -1.38 -1.97
CA ARG A 269 -14.02 -0.34 -2.09
C ARG A 269 -13.63 0.29 -0.74
N SER A 270 -14.56 0.40 0.21
CA SER A 270 -14.27 0.92 1.56
C SER A 270 -13.15 0.14 2.29
N LEU A 271 -12.89 -1.11 1.89
CA LEU A 271 -11.81 -1.91 2.48
C LEU A 271 -10.42 -1.34 2.14
N VAL A 272 -10.24 -0.74 0.95
CA VAL A 272 -8.95 -0.11 0.62
C VAL A 272 -8.72 1.16 1.44
N GLU A 273 -9.77 1.92 1.71
CA GLU A 273 -9.70 3.11 2.58
C GLU A 273 -9.28 2.71 4.00
N THR A 274 -9.87 1.62 4.53
CA THR A 274 -9.47 1.04 5.82
C THR A 274 -8.01 0.60 5.82
N LYS A 275 -7.54 -0.04 4.74
CA LYS A 275 -6.13 -0.45 4.62
C LYS A 275 -5.21 0.76 4.54
N MET A 276 -5.60 1.82 3.84
CA MET A 276 -4.85 3.08 3.80
C MET A 276 -4.74 3.73 5.18
N HIS A 277 -5.79 3.69 5.96
CA HIS A 277 -5.74 4.15 7.35
C HIS A 277 -4.73 3.33 8.17
N CYS A 278 -4.76 2.00 8.08
CA CYS A 278 -3.77 1.14 8.71
C CYS A 278 -2.34 1.43 8.23
N PHE A 279 -2.17 1.73 6.94
CA PHE A 279 -0.87 2.08 6.35
C PHE A 279 -0.32 3.38 6.96
N LYS A 280 -1.16 4.39 7.11
CA LYS A 280 -0.79 5.67 7.76
C LYS A 280 -0.49 5.52 9.25
N ARG A 281 -1.11 4.57 9.94
CA ARG A 281 -0.79 4.29 11.36
C ARG A 281 0.62 3.75 11.58
N LEU A 282 1.26 3.13 10.58
CA LEU A 282 2.69 2.79 10.63
C LEU A 282 3.60 4.00 10.41
N GLY A 283 3.05 5.14 10.04
CA GLY A 283 3.73 6.39 9.87
C GLY A 283 3.03 7.26 8.83
N GLU A 284 2.60 8.44 9.23
CA GLU A 284 1.96 9.42 8.33
C GLU A 284 2.96 10.13 7.40
N ARG A 285 4.26 9.92 7.64
CA ARG A 285 5.36 10.59 6.97
C ARG A 285 6.38 9.59 6.49
N VAL A 286 7.05 9.89 5.39
CA VAL A 286 8.28 9.20 4.99
C VAL A 286 9.47 9.94 5.58
N THR A 287 10.40 9.19 6.18
CA THR A 287 11.58 9.74 6.86
C THR A 287 12.79 9.83 5.94
N ALA A 288 12.83 9.02 4.90
CA ALA A 288 13.91 9.01 3.92
C ALA A 288 13.87 10.27 3.04
N ARG A 289 15.05 10.82 2.70
CA ARG A 289 15.17 12.03 1.86
C ARG A 289 15.10 11.72 0.36
N ARG A 290 15.75 10.62 -0.07
CA ARG A 290 15.81 10.23 -1.49
C ARG A 290 14.56 9.47 -1.89
N PHE A 291 14.10 9.67 -3.13
CA PHE A 291 12.90 9.04 -3.67
C PHE A 291 12.96 7.50 -3.55
N ASP A 292 14.03 6.86 -4.03
CA ASP A 292 14.16 5.40 -3.98
C ASP A 292 14.11 4.86 -2.55
N SER A 293 14.72 5.58 -1.60
CA SER A 293 14.65 5.22 -0.18
C SER A 293 13.25 5.39 0.40
N GLN A 294 12.46 6.36 -0.10
CA GLN A 294 11.06 6.54 0.27
C GLN A 294 10.21 5.38 -0.26
N VAL A 295 10.44 4.95 -1.51
CA VAL A 295 9.80 3.78 -2.12
C VAL A 295 10.04 2.55 -1.25
N ALA A 296 11.30 2.25 -0.93
CA ALA A 296 11.65 1.12 -0.07
C ALA A 296 11.00 1.21 1.32
N GLU A 297 10.94 2.41 1.93
CA GLU A 297 10.29 2.62 3.23
C GLU A 297 8.79 2.26 3.16
N LEU A 298 8.09 2.68 2.10
CA LEU A 298 6.68 2.38 1.91
C LEU A 298 6.43 0.90 1.59
N GLN A 299 7.30 0.27 0.80
CA GLN A 299 7.23 -1.16 0.52
C GLN A 299 7.46 -2.00 1.79
N VAL A 300 8.37 -1.59 2.68
CA VAL A 300 8.55 -2.23 3.99
C VAL A 300 7.29 -2.10 4.85
N ARG A 301 6.62 -0.94 4.86
CA ARG A 301 5.34 -0.77 5.55
C ARG A 301 4.24 -1.68 4.97
N ALA A 302 4.21 -1.85 3.65
CA ALA A 302 3.29 -2.79 3.00
C ALA A 302 3.59 -4.25 3.42
N ALA A 303 4.86 -4.63 3.49
CA ALA A 303 5.28 -5.95 3.96
C ALA A 303 4.85 -6.20 5.42
N ILE A 304 5.01 -5.21 6.30
CA ILE A 304 4.55 -5.28 7.70
C ILE A 304 3.03 -5.49 7.76
N LEU A 305 2.24 -4.73 7.01
CA LEU A 305 0.78 -4.86 7.00
C LEU A 305 0.31 -6.20 6.45
N ASN A 306 1.00 -6.73 5.44
CA ASN A 306 0.71 -8.06 4.92
C ASN A 306 1.02 -9.12 5.97
N ARG A 307 2.15 -9.02 6.67
CA ARG A 307 2.47 -9.92 7.78
C ARG A 307 1.38 -9.89 8.87
N PHE A 308 0.91 -8.69 9.25
CA PHE A 308 -0.21 -8.56 10.18
C PHE A 308 -1.49 -9.22 9.68
N SER A 309 -1.80 -9.11 8.39
CA SER A 309 -2.99 -9.74 7.79
C SER A 309 -2.86 -11.27 7.75
N MET A 310 -1.64 -11.80 7.55
CA MET A 310 -1.34 -13.24 7.56
C MET A 310 -1.48 -13.85 8.96
N LEU A 311 -1.09 -13.13 10.01
CA LEU A 311 -1.26 -13.59 11.40
C LEU A 311 -2.73 -13.75 11.78
N GLY A 312 -3.59 -12.91 11.27
CA GLY A 312 -5.02 -13.01 11.45
C GLY A 312 -5.76 -11.69 11.25
N ARG A 313 -7.01 -11.80 10.88
CA ARG A 313 -7.94 -10.69 10.63
C ARG A 313 -9.29 -10.97 11.28
N PRO A 314 -10.08 -9.93 11.62
CA PRO A 314 -11.41 -10.15 12.13
C PRO A 314 -12.34 -10.65 11.02
N CYS A 315 -13.14 -11.64 11.33
CA CYS A 315 -14.28 -12.05 10.51
C CYS A 315 -15.53 -11.42 11.11
N THR A 316 -16.16 -10.50 10.37
CA THR A 316 -17.33 -9.76 10.84
C THR A 316 -18.57 -10.14 10.05
N VAL A 317 -19.68 -10.34 10.76
CA VAL A 317 -21.00 -10.54 10.18
C VAL A 317 -21.92 -9.40 10.58
N ALA A 318 -22.83 -9.01 9.69
CA ALA A 318 -23.87 -8.04 10.01
C ALA A 318 -24.84 -8.70 11.00
N VAL A 319 -25.19 -7.99 12.06
CA VAL A 319 -26.22 -8.41 13.03
C VAL A 319 -27.46 -7.61 12.72
N ALA A 320 -28.59 -8.31 12.65
CA ALA A 320 -29.89 -7.70 12.42
C ALA A 320 -30.30 -6.76 13.56
#